data_e94235f49910646f488058efb90b259a
#
_entry.id   e94235f49910646f488058efb90b259a
#
_cell.length_a   1.000
_cell.length_b   1.000
_cell.length_c   1.000
_cell.angle_alpha   90.00
_cell.angle_beta   90.00
_cell.angle_gamma   90.00
#
_symmetry.space_group_name_H-M   'P 1'
#
loop_
_entity.id
_entity.type
_entity.pdbx_description
1 polymer ?
#
loop_
_entity_poly.entity_id
_entity_poly.type
_entity_poly.pdbx_seq_one_letter_code
_entity_poly.pdbx_strand_id
1 'polypeptide(L)'
;IKNRIKSISSTMQITKAMELVAASKMRKASEGIERSKPYFNILHETLEDIAKDNKDFSSVFTREREGKTCHIVIAGDRGLAGGYNNNLFKSLDIKDGDIIFPIGKKVVEHFGEDNVYTDTYAKAGDIKISDCHAIGSLLAKAYEKGEFTRLILSYTSFVNMLTQEPKTENVLPIRVEHTKEGMRNMNYSLIVYEPDAEETFAQIIPLSLIHISEPTRHLRIS
;
A
#
# COMPACT_ATOMS: atom_id res chain seq x y z
N ILE A 1 16.87 12.54 46.13
CA ILE A 1 15.40 12.61 45.84
C ILE A 1 15.10 13.80 44.94
N LYS A 2 15.48 15.05 45.27
CA LYS A 2 15.19 16.28 44.50
C LYS A 2 15.67 16.20 43.03
N ASN A 3 16.86 15.68 42.78
CA ASN A 3 17.42 15.51 41.44
C ASN A 3 16.66 14.47 40.63
N ARG A 4 16.16 13.38 41.23
CA ARG A 4 15.31 12.37 40.59
C ARG A 4 13.96 12.95 40.18
N ILE A 5 13.35 13.75 41.08
CA ILE A 5 12.06 14.42 40.74
C ILE A 5 12.25 15.36 39.57
N LYS A 6 13.33 16.16 39.55
CA LYS A 6 13.63 17.06 38.43
C LYS A 6 13.85 16.31 37.13
N SER A 7 14.58 15.19 37.14
CA SER A 7 14.81 14.34 35.95
C SER A 7 13.52 13.75 35.44
N ILE A 8 12.67 13.18 36.30
CA ILE A 8 11.38 12.63 35.93
C ILE A 8 10.44 13.70 35.35
N SER A 9 10.40 14.89 35.99
CA SER A 9 9.60 16.02 35.48
C SER A 9 10.05 16.47 34.10
N SER A 10 11.37 16.54 33.85
CA SER A 10 11.92 16.87 32.52
C SER A 10 11.57 15.82 31.49
N THR A 11 11.70 14.53 31.81
CA THR A 11 11.31 13.42 30.91
C THR A 11 9.81 13.46 30.58
N MET A 12 8.95 13.74 31.57
CA MET A 12 7.51 13.88 31.38
C MET A 12 7.16 15.03 30.42
N GLN A 13 7.84 16.18 30.55
CA GLN A 13 7.64 17.32 29.64
C GLN A 13 8.05 16.98 28.20
N ILE A 14 9.18 16.28 28.03
CA ILE A 14 9.64 15.83 26.70
C ILE A 14 8.64 14.87 26.10
N THR A 15 8.17 13.88 26.85
CA THR A 15 7.19 12.90 26.39
C THR A 15 5.87 13.57 25.96
N LYS A 16 5.40 14.54 26.76
CA LYS A 16 4.20 15.31 26.42
C LYS A 16 4.37 16.16 25.15
N ALA A 17 5.54 16.75 24.96
CA ALA A 17 5.87 17.47 23.74
C ALA A 17 5.90 16.53 22.52
N MET A 18 6.49 15.33 22.66
CA MET A 18 6.49 14.31 21.61
C MET A 18 5.07 13.85 21.26
N GLU A 19 4.19 13.65 22.25
CA GLU A 19 2.79 13.31 22.06
C GLU A 19 2.05 14.36 21.19
N LEU A 20 2.21 15.65 21.50
CA LEU A 20 1.61 16.74 20.75
C LEU A 20 2.10 16.79 19.29
N VAL A 21 3.40 16.58 19.09
CA VAL A 21 3.98 16.53 17.74
C VAL A 21 3.46 15.33 16.95
N ALA A 22 3.39 14.15 17.58
CA ALA A 22 2.85 12.94 16.97
C ALA A 22 1.38 13.11 16.60
N ALA A 23 0.55 13.65 17.49
CA ALA A 23 -0.86 13.93 17.24
C ALA A 23 -1.06 14.91 16.06
N SER A 24 -0.24 15.97 15.98
CA SER A 24 -0.28 16.92 14.87
C SER A 24 0.09 16.28 13.53
N LYS A 25 1.16 15.47 13.51
CA LYS A 25 1.58 14.73 12.32
C LYS A 25 0.49 13.74 11.86
N MET A 26 -0.10 13.02 12.81
CA MET A 26 -1.17 12.06 12.55
C MET A 26 -2.38 12.72 11.89
N ARG A 27 -2.84 13.87 12.44
CA ARG A 27 -3.93 14.63 11.84
C ARG A 27 -3.63 15.02 10.40
N LYS A 28 -2.42 15.54 10.12
CA LYS A 28 -2.01 15.90 8.74
C LYS A 28 -1.97 14.68 7.82
N ALA A 29 -1.55 13.53 8.30
CA ALA A 29 -1.53 12.30 7.53
C ALA A 29 -2.95 11.84 7.20
N SER A 30 -3.87 11.81 8.19
CA SER A 30 -5.28 11.46 8.00
C SER A 30 -5.98 12.39 7.02
N GLU A 31 -5.82 13.72 7.16
CA GLU A 31 -6.35 14.70 6.21
C GLU A 31 -5.84 14.46 4.77
N GLY A 32 -4.59 14.04 4.64
CA GLY A 32 -3.99 13.70 3.34
C GLY A 32 -4.63 12.47 2.71
N ILE A 33 -4.98 11.46 3.50
CA ILE A 33 -5.64 10.23 3.04
C ILE A 33 -7.08 10.53 2.61
N GLU A 34 -7.84 11.25 3.44
CA GLU A 34 -9.21 11.63 3.12
C GLU A 34 -9.33 12.38 1.79
N ARG A 35 -8.35 13.24 1.48
CA ARG A 35 -8.29 13.95 0.20
C ARG A 35 -7.99 13.06 -1.01
N SER A 36 -7.22 12.00 -0.81
CA SER A 36 -6.83 11.09 -1.91
C SER A 36 -7.88 10.01 -2.16
N LYS A 37 -8.63 9.60 -1.14
CA LYS A 37 -9.59 8.49 -1.20
C LYS A 37 -10.60 8.60 -2.34
N PRO A 38 -11.24 9.76 -2.64
CA PRO A 38 -12.15 9.88 -3.77
C PRO A 38 -11.48 9.57 -5.12
N TYR A 39 -10.24 10.02 -5.30
CA TYR A 39 -9.48 9.76 -6.53
C TYR A 39 -9.26 8.26 -6.74
N PHE A 40 -8.85 7.56 -5.70
CA PHE A 40 -8.61 6.12 -5.78
C PHE A 40 -9.88 5.30 -5.98
N ASN A 41 -10.99 5.71 -5.36
CA ASN A 41 -12.27 5.04 -5.57
C ASN A 41 -12.69 5.14 -7.05
N ILE A 42 -12.63 6.34 -7.65
CA ILE A 42 -12.94 6.55 -9.06
C ILE A 42 -12.03 5.73 -9.96
N LEU A 43 -10.73 5.68 -9.63
CA LEU A 43 -9.76 4.91 -10.41
C LEU A 43 -10.06 3.40 -10.37
N HIS A 44 -10.42 2.89 -9.19
CA HIS A 44 -10.79 1.49 -9.01
C HIS A 44 -12.08 1.15 -9.75
N GLU A 45 -13.12 1.99 -9.61
CA GLU A 45 -14.36 1.86 -10.34
C GLU A 45 -14.13 1.87 -11.85
N THR A 46 -13.28 2.77 -12.36
CA THR A 46 -12.93 2.84 -13.77
C THR A 46 -12.26 1.55 -14.27
N LEU A 47 -11.34 0.97 -13.49
CA LEU A 47 -10.70 -0.31 -13.86
C LEU A 47 -11.71 -1.46 -13.89
N GLU A 48 -12.62 -1.51 -12.92
CA GLU A 48 -13.67 -2.49 -12.90
C GLU A 48 -14.62 -2.34 -14.11
N ASP A 49 -15.00 -1.12 -14.46
CA ASP A 49 -15.89 -0.83 -15.58
C ASP A 49 -15.25 -1.25 -16.91
N ILE A 50 -13.98 -0.91 -17.17
CA ILE A 50 -13.25 -1.34 -18.35
C ILE A 50 -13.25 -2.87 -18.48
N ALA A 51 -13.01 -3.55 -17.37
CA ALA A 51 -12.94 -5.01 -17.36
C ALA A 51 -14.31 -5.68 -17.47
N LYS A 52 -15.42 -5.04 -17.03
CA LYS A 52 -16.79 -5.56 -17.10
C LYS A 52 -17.43 -5.32 -18.47
N ASP A 53 -17.16 -4.17 -19.09
CA ASP A 53 -17.82 -3.76 -20.34
C ASP A 53 -17.32 -4.57 -21.56
N ASN A 54 -16.14 -5.15 -21.46
CA ASN A 54 -15.57 -5.95 -22.55
C ASN A 54 -15.67 -7.44 -22.24
N LYS A 55 -16.62 -8.14 -22.87
CA LYS A 55 -16.86 -9.59 -22.67
C LYS A 55 -15.64 -10.47 -22.97
N ASP A 56 -14.80 -10.03 -23.88
CA ASP A 56 -13.57 -10.72 -24.28
C ASP A 56 -12.30 -10.08 -23.67
N PHE A 57 -12.48 -9.24 -22.65
CA PHE A 57 -11.36 -8.55 -22.00
C PHE A 57 -10.42 -9.55 -21.32
N SER A 58 -9.19 -9.61 -21.79
CA SER A 58 -8.18 -10.50 -21.28
C SER A 58 -6.85 -9.78 -21.14
N SER A 59 -6.67 -9.12 -20.01
CA SER A 59 -5.38 -8.50 -19.67
C SER A 59 -4.49 -9.46 -18.87
N VAL A 60 -3.20 -9.29 -18.98
CA VAL A 60 -2.19 -9.95 -18.10
C VAL A 60 -2.49 -9.69 -16.63
N PHE A 61 -3.03 -8.52 -16.31
CA PHE A 61 -3.32 -8.06 -14.94
C PHE A 61 -4.61 -8.61 -14.33
N THR A 62 -5.49 -9.23 -15.12
CA THR A 62 -6.73 -9.86 -14.64
C THR A 62 -6.65 -11.38 -14.60
N ARG A 63 -5.66 -11.97 -15.29
CA ARG A 63 -5.52 -13.40 -15.41
C ARG A 63 -4.80 -14.00 -14.20
N GLU A 64 -5.43 -14.97 -13.55
CA GLU A 64 -4.76 -15.78 -12.52
C GLU A 64 -3.70 -16.68 -13.15
N ARG A 65 -2.50 -16.67 -12.57
CA ARG A 65 -1.35 -17.48 -13.00
C ARG A 65 -0.72 -18.10 -11.76
N GLU A 66 -0.18 -19.30 -11.91
CA GLU A 66 0.62 -19.93 -10.85
C GLU A 66 2.07 -19.44 -10.92
N GLY A 67 2.67 -19.17 -9.76
CA GLY A 67 4.05 -18.72 -9.66
C GLY A 67 4.34 -17.99 -8.36
N LYS A 68 5.45 -17.27 -8.33
CA LYS A 68 5.91 -16.52 -7.16
C LYS A 68 4.99 -15.36 -6.83
N THR A 69 4.90 -15.03 -5.54
CA THR A 69 4.19 -13.85 -5.06
C THR A 69 5.20 -12.74 -4.76
N CYS A 70 4.87 -11.50 -5.13
CA CYS A 70 5.57 -10.32 -4.67
C CYS A 70 4.79 -9.68 -3.51
N HIS A 71 5.42 -9.56 -2.35
CA HIS A 71 4.84 -8.95 -1.16
C HIS A 71 5.40 -7.54 -1.00
N ILE A 72 4.58 -6.51 -1.20
CA ILE A 72 4.91 -5.15 -0.78
C ILE A 72 4.62 -5.08 0.71
N VAL A 73 5.67 -4.95 1.51
CA VAL A 73 5.54 -4.88 2.98
C VAL A 73 5.85 -3.47 3.43
N ILE A 74 4.88 -2.81 4.07
CA ILE A 74 5.01 -1.44 4.56
C ILE A 74 5.12 -1.44 6.08
N ALA A 75 6.31 -1.11 6.60
CA ALA A 75 6.57 -1.01 8.03
C ALA A 75 7.26 0.33 8.39
N GLY A 76 7.45 0.57 9.67
CA GLY A 76 8.08 1.80 10.17
C GLY A 76 9.58 1.87 9.91
N ASP A 77 10.12 3.10 9.96
CA ASP A 77 11.57 3.34 9.90
C ASP A 77 12.23 3.23 11.27
N ARG A 78 11.47 3.43 12.35
CA ARG A 78 11.95 3.51 13.72
C ARG A 78 11.39 2.39 14.59
N GLY A 79 12.09 2.12 15.69
CA GLY A 79 11.62 1.26 16.77
C GLY A 79 10.73 2.01 17.76
N LEU A 80 10.48 1.36 18.89
CA LEU A 80 9.66 1.88 20.00
C LEU A 80 8.18 2.12 19.64
N ALA A 81 7.70 1.46 18.61
CA ALA A 81 6.30 1.52 18.14
C ALA A 81 5.43 0.37 18.72
N GLY A 82 5.81 -0.20 19.87
CA GLY A 82 5.09 -1.33 20.46
C GLY A 82 5.09 -2.55 19.55
N GLY A 83 3.93 -3.18 19.38
CA GLY A 83 3.74 -4.35 18.51
C GLY A 83 3.56 -4.04 17.02
N TYR A 84 3.55 -2.77 16.60
CA TYR A 84 3.21 -2.32 15.25
C TYR A 84 3.88 -3.15 14.14
N ASN A 85 5.21 -3.15 14.08
CA ASN A 85 5.94 -3.87 13.05
C ASN A 85 5.88 -5.39 13.27
N ASN A 86 6.03 -5.86 14.51
CA ASN A 86 6.05 -7.29 14.82
C ASN A 86 4.72 -7.98 14.53
N ASN A 87 3.59 -7.31 14.78
CA ASN A 87 2.27 -7.86 14.47
C ASN A 87 2.08 -7.99 12.97
N LEU A 88 2.54 -7.01 12.19
CA LEU A 88 2.54 -7.08 10.73
C LEU A 88 3.38 -8.28 10.25
N PHE A 89 4.63 -8.39 10.69
CA PHE A 89 5.52 -9.48 10.23
C PHE A 89 4.98 -10.87 10.58
N LYS A 90 4.33 -11.03 11.73
CA LYS A 90 3.69 -12.29 12.12
C LYS A 90 2.45 -12.64 11.29
N SER A 91 1.80 -11.65 10.68
CA SER A 91 0.62 -11.86 9.84
C SER A 91 0.95 -12.21 8.39
N LEU A 92 2.21 -12.12 7.98
CA LEU A 92 2.63 -12.40 6.63
C LEU A 92 2.69 -13.91 6.37
N ASP A 93 2.13 -14.34 5.26
CA ASP A 93 2.24 -15.72 4.73
C ASP A 93 3.19 -15.72 3.52
N ILE A 94 4.49 -15.71 3.79
CA ILE A 94 5.56 -15.67 2.79
C ILE A 94 6.11 -17.07 2.60
N LYS A 95 6.16 -17.53 1.36
CA LYS A 95 6.68 -18.85 0.97
C LYS A 95 8.09 -18.74 0.41
N ASP A 96 8.79 -19.89 0.40
CA ASP A 96 10.10 -19.97 -0.24
C ASP A 96 10.02 -19.57 -1.72
N GLY A 97 10.89 -18.62 -2.09
CA GLY A 97 10.96 -18.09 -3.45
C GLY A 97 10.05 -16.89 -3.73
N ASP A 98 9.20 -16.47 -2.78
CA ASP A 98 8.46 -15.23 -2.88
C ASP A 98 9.41 -14.02 -2.83
N ILE A 99 8.96 -12.93 -3.44
CA ILE A 99 9.73 -11.69 -3.57
C ILE A 99 9.22 -10.69 -2.53
N ILE A 100 10.12 -10.05 -1.79
CA ILE A 100 9.78 -9.02 -0.81
C ILE A 100 10.17 -7.66 -1.34
N PHE A 101 9.21 -6.78 -1.51
CA PHE A 101 9.41 -5.37 -1.84
C PHE A 101 9.26 -4.53 -0.56
N PRO A 102 10.36 -4.03 0.01
CA PRO A 102 10.34 -3.36 1.31
C PRO A 102 9.99 -1.88 1.19
N ILE A 103 9.12 -1.42 2.08
CA ILE A 103 8.88 -0.01 2.36
C ILE A 103 9.01 0.18 3.86
N GLY A 104 10.06 0.89 4.28
CA GLY A 104 10.43 1.08 5.69
C GLY A 104 11.62 0.26 6.12
N LYS A 105 12.51 0.90 6.90
CA LYS A 105 13.78 0.29 7.36
C LYS A 105 13.57 -1.00 8.14
N LYS A 106 12.47 -1.09 8.91
CA LYS A 106 12.19 -2.29 9.72
C LYS A 106 11.88 -3.52 8.89
N VAL A 107 11.45 -3.37 7.63
CA VAL A 107 11.29 -4.50 6.71
C VAL A 107 12.65 -5.05 6.31
N VAL A 108 13.56 -4.19 5.88
CA VAL A 108 14.92 -4.59 5.48
C VAL A 108 15.68 -5.20 6.66
N GLU A 109 15.58 -4.61 7.86
CA GLU A 109 16.19 -5.18 9.08
C GLU A 109 15.63 -6.57 9.43
N HIS A 110 14.33 -6.82 9.14
CA HIS A 110 13.68 -8.09 9.48
C HIS A 110 14.01 -9.21 8.50
N PHE A 111 14.01 -8.94 7.20
CA PHE A 111 14.23 -9.95 6.16
C PHE A 111 15.68 -10.05 5.70
N GLY A 112 16.50 -9.03 5.94
CA GLY A 112 17.88 -8.91 5.46
C GLY A 112 17.96 -8.28 4.06
N GLU A 113 19.03 -7.54 3.81
CA GLU A 113 19.25 -6.82 2.55
C GLU A 113 19.31 -7.75 1.32
N ASP A 114 19.86 -8.94 1.49
CA ASP A 114 20.01 -9.93 0.41
C ASP A 114 18.68 -10.60 -0.01
N ASN A 115 17.64 -10.49 0.83
CA ASN A 115 16.36 -11.16 0.63
C ASN A 115 15.26 -10.21 0.15
N VAL A 116 15.56 -8.95 -0.12
CA VAL A 116 14.61 -7.96 -0.59
C VAL A 116 14.88 -7.59 -2.05
N TYR A 117 13.83 -7.23 -2.78
CA TYR A 117 13.92 -6.88 -4.20
C TYR A 117 14.79 -5.64 -4.45
N THR A 118 14.71 -4.65 -3.58
CA THR A 118 15.52 -3.42 -3.62
C THR A 118 15.46 -2.73 -2.26
N ASP A 119 16.52 -2.02 -1.89
CA ASP A 119 16.60 -1.17 -0.70
C ASP A 119 16.30 0.31 -0.99
N THR A 120 16.16 0.68 -2.26
CA THR A 120 15.99 2.06 -2.72
C THR A 120 14.85 2.79 -2.01
N TYR A 121 13.79 2.07 -1.64
CA TYR A 121 12.61 2.62 -0.97
C TYR A 121 12.51 2.23 0.51
N ALA A 122 13.64 1.87 1.11
CA ALA A 122 13.70 1.42 2.51
C ALA A 122 13.28 2.47 3.54
N LYS A 123 13.24 3.76 3.19
CA LYS A 123 12.81 4.83 4.09
C LYS A 123 11.38 5.26 3.80
N ALA A 124 10.42 4.68 4.53
CA ALA A 124 9.00 5.01 4.37
C ALA A 124 8.68 6.49 4.59
N GLY A 125 9.37 7.16 5.51
CA GLY A 125 9.18 8.59 5.81
C GLY A 125 9.54 9.54 4.67
N ASP A 126 10.41 9.14 3.77
CA ASP A 126 10.91 9.97 2.66
C ASP A 126 10.13 9.76 1.35
N ILE A 127 9.28 8.71 1.26
CA ILE A 127 8.54 8.36 0.04
C ILE A 127 7.54 9.46 -0.32
N LYS A 128 7.64 9.92 -1.55
CA LYS A 128 6.73 10.90 -2.19
C LYS A 128 5.73 10.18 -3.10
N ILE A 129 4.71 10.89 -3.54
CA ILE A 129 3.74 10.38 -4.52
C ILE A 129 4.43 9.99 -5.84
N SER A 130 5.45 10.76 -6.26
CA SER A 130 6.28 10.43 -7.44
C SER A 130 6.98 9.07 -7.30
N ASP A 131 7.44 8.74 -6.10
CA ASP A 131 8.11 7.47 -5.84
C ASP A 131 7.11 6.33 -5.86
N CYS A 132 5.89 6.53 -5.36
CA CYS A 132 4.81 5.54 -5.46
C CYS A 132 4.45 5.24 -6.92
N HIS A 133 4.44 6.26 -7.79
CA HIS A 133 4.25 6.05 -9.23
C HIS A 133 5.41 5.27 -9.85
N ALA A 134 6.66 5.57 -9.47
CA ALA A 134 7.83 4.84 -9.93
C ALA A 134 7.80 3.36 -9.47
N ILE A 135 7.44 3.11 -8.21
CA ILE A 135 7.23 1.77 -7.65
C ILE A 135 6.13 1.05 -8.43
N GLY A 136 4.98 1.68 -8.63
CA GLY A 136 3.86 1.10 -9.38
C GLY A 136 4.27 0.71 -10.79
N SER A 137 4.96 1.58 -11.51
CA SER A 137 5.46 1.31 -12.86
C SER A 137 6.51 0.20 -12.90
N LEU A 138 7.40 0.15 -11.91
CA LEU A 138 8.39 -0.91 -11.78
C LEU A 138 7.73 -2.27 -11.56
N LEU A 139 6.80 -2.35 -10.62
CA LEU A 139 6.11 -3.59 -10.27
C LEU A 139 5.16 -4.06 -11.38
N ALA A 140 4.47 -3.15 -12.06
CA ALA A 140 3.64 -3.49 -13.22
C ALA A 140 4.48 -4.11 -14.34
N LYS A 141 5.62 -3.54 -14.68
CA LYS A 141 6.54 -4.09 -15.69
C LYS A 141 7.12 -5.44 -15.29
N ALA A 142 7.49 -5.63 -14.01
CA ALA A 142 7.97 -6.91 -13.50
C ALA A 142 6.87 -7.99 -13.56
N TYR A 143 5.62 -7.61 -13.26
CA TYR A 143 4.46 -8.49 -13.39
C TYR A 143 4.18 -8.90 -14.84
N GLU A 144 4.25 -7.96 -15.79
CA GLU A 144 4.12 -8.24 -17.23
C GLU A 144 5.19 -9.21 -17.73
N LYS A 145 6.43 -9.04 -17.29
CA LYS A 145 7.55 -9.95 -17.60
C LYS A 145 7.42 -11.33 -16.95
N GLY A 146 6.50 -11.50 -16.01
CA GLY A 146 6.30 -12.77 -15.31
C GLY A 146 7.33 -13.05 -14.20
N GLU A 147 8.00 -12.02 -13.67
CA GLU A 147 8.91 -12.18 -12.53
C GLU A 147 8.16 -12.70 -11.30
N PHE A 148 6.89 -12.31 -11.18
CA PHE A 148 5.92 -12.84 -10.22
C PHE A 148 4.51 -12.82 -10.85
N THR A 149 3.60 -13.59 -10.27
CA THR A 149 2.23 -13.78 -10.78
C THR A 149 1.14 -13.27 -9.85
N ARG A 150 1.55 -12.84 -8.66
CA ARG A 150 0.66 -12.23 -7.66
C ARG A 150 1.37 -11.06 -6.97
N LEU A 151 0.65 -9.99 -6.73
CA LEU A 151 1.12 -8.84 -5.98
C LEU A 151 0.23 -8.62 -4.77
N ILE A 152 0.81 -8.65 -3.59
CA ILE A 152 0.13 -8.50 -2.31
C ILE A 152 0.69 -7.29 -1.60
N LEU A 153 -0.19 -6.43 -1.07
CA LEU A 153 0.16 -5.30 -0.23
C LEU A 153 -0.16 -5.63 1.23
N SER A 154 0.85 -5.55 2.09
CA SER A 154 0.73 -5.81 3.52
C SER A 154 1.18 -4.59 4.33
N TYR A 155 0.31 -4.09 5.18
CA TYR A 155 0.53 -2.90 5.97
C TYR A 155 -0.27 -2.94 7.28
N THR A 156 -0.01 -2.01 8.17
CA THR A 156 -0.82 -1.84 9.37
C THR A 156 -1.83 -0.72 9.16
N SER A 157 -3.11 -1.08 9.20
CA SER A 157 -4.23 -0.14 9.09
C SER A 157 -4.45 0.58 10.42
N PHE A 158 -4.66 1.87 10.35
CA PHE A 158 -5.02 2.70 11.50
C PHE A 158 -6.54 2.69 11.69
N VAL A 159 -7.00 2.05 12.75
CA VAL A 159 -8.42 2.06 13.14
C VAL A 159 -8.69 3.23 14.10
N ASN A 160 -7.90 3.34 15.14
CA ASN A 160 -7.91 4.44 16.11
C ASN A 160 -6.57 4.49 16.87
N MET A 161 -6.43 5.45 17.81
CA MET A 161 -5.18 5.62 18.57
C MET A 161 -4.76 4.39 19.40
N LEU A 162 -5.70 3.53 19.76
CA LEU A 162 -5.46 2.34 20.57
C LEU A 162 -5.40 1.07 19.73
N THR A 163 -6.05 1.06 18.57
CA THR A 163 -6.22 -0.13 17.74
C THR A 163 -5.57 0.09 16.38
N GLN A 164 -4.62 -0.76 16.06
CA GLN A 164 -3.93 -0.82 14.79
C GLN A 164 -3.87 -2.28 14.36
N GLU A 165 -4.33 -2.59 13.16
CA GLU A 165 -4.51 -3.95 12.68
C GLU A 165 -3.68 -4.21 11.43
N PRO A 166 -2.90 -5.31 11.39
CA PRO A 166 -2.26 -5.75 10.17
C PRO A 166 -3.32 -6.06 9.11
N LYS A 167 -3.12 -5.57 7.90
CA LYS A 167 -3.99 -5.79 6.77
C LYS A 167 -3.19 -6.27 5.56
N THR A 168 -3.76 -7.22 4.84
CA THR A 168 -3.17 -7.78 3.63
C THR A 168 -4.21 -7.72 2.53
N GLU A 169 -3.85 -7.10 1.41
CA GLU A 169 -4.73 -6.89 0.26
C GLU A 169 -4.09 -7.48 -1.00
N ASN A 170 -4.87 -8.21 -1.78
CA ASN A 170 -4.44 -8.65 -3.10
C ASN A 170 -4.58 -7.49 -4.08
N VAL A 171 -3.48 -7.10 -4.70
CA VAL A 171 -3.41 -5.98 -5.64
C VAL A 171 -3.45 -6.49 -7.08
N LEU A 172 -2.70 -7.54 -7.39
CA LEU A 172 -2.70 -8.21 -8.68
C LEU A 172 -2.76 -9.74 -8.49
N PRO A 173 -3.50 -10.47 -9.34
CA PRO A 173 -4.36 -9.99 -10.42
C PRO A 173 -5.58 -9.24 -9.87
N ILE A 174 -6.08 -8.29 -10.66
CA ILE A 174 -7.32 -7.57 -10.34
C ILE A 174 -8.48 -8.56 -10.50
N ARG A 175 -9.22 -8.77 -9.41
CA ARG A 175 -10.42 -9.61 -9.45
C ARG A 175 -11.58 -8.79 -9.94
N VAL A 176 -12.07 -9.13 -11.11
CA VAL A 176 -13.32 -8.58 -11.65
C VAL A 176 -14.48 -9.43 -11.13
N GLU A 177 -15.20 -8.93 -10.15
CA GLU A 177 -16.43 -9.60 -9.70
C GLU A 177 -17.51 -9.38 -10.73
N HIS A 178 -17.80 -10.42 -11.52
CA HIS A 178 -18.99 -10.47 -12.35
C HIS A 178 -20.24 -10.68 -11.47
N THR A 179 -20.64 -9.65 -10.75
CA THR A 179 -21.89 -9.67 -9.98
C THR A 179 -23.04 -9.72 -10.99
N LYS A 180 -23.76 -10.85 -10.99
CA LYS A 180 -24.98 -11.02 -11.79
C LYS A 180 -26.14 -10.13 -11.36
N GLU A 181 -25.97 -9.33 -10.30
CA GLU A 181 -26.98 -8.44 -9.73
C GLU A 181 -26.52 -6.98 -9.85
N GLY A 182 -26.97 -6.37 -10.91
CA GLY A 182 -26.77 -4.93 -11.06
C GLY A 182 -27.03 -4.43 -12.46
N MET A 183 -28.10 -4.90 -13.13
CA MET A 183 -28.75 -4.08 -14.13
C MET A 183 -29.31 -2.83 -13.45
N ARG A 184 -28.43 -1.96 -12.97
CA ARG A 184 -28.80 -0.58 -12.71
C ARG A 184 -28.90 0.10 -14.05
N ASN A 185 -30.13 0.52 -14.38
CA ASN A 185 -30.47 1.42 -15.47
C ASN A 185 -29.61 2.70 -15.38
N MET A 186 -28.37 2.64 -15.76
CA MET A 186 -27.60 3.79 -16.18
C MET A 186 -27.54 3.68 -17.70
N ASN A 187 -27.93 4.75 -18.37
CA ASN A 187 -27.64 4.96 -19.78
C ASN A 187 -26.13 4.84 -19.93
N TYR A 188 -25.65 3.64 -20.26
CA TYR A 188 -24.28 3.41 -20.68
C TYR A 188 -24.08 4.23 -21.96
N SER A 189 -23.59 5.44 -21.82
CA SER A 189 -22.91 6.11 -22.90
C SER A 189 -21.83 5.14 -23.33
N LEU A 190 -21.80 4.78 -24.60
CA LEU A 190 -20.71 4.01 -25.19
C LEU A 190 -19.42 4.76 -24.89
N ILE A 191 -18.73 4.33 -23.84
CA ILE A 191 -17.42 4.89 -23.50
C ILE A 191 -16.46 4.30 -24.53
N VAL A 192 -15.89 5.15 -25.34
CA VAL A 192 -14.87 4.78 -26.32
C VAL A 192 -13.51 4.99 -25.64
N TYR A 193 -12.75 3.92 -25.51
CA TYR A 193 -11.39 3.97 -24.98
C TYR A 193 -10.41 4.21 -26.13
N GLU A 194 -9.50 5.17 -25.96
CA GLU A 194 -8.45 5.49 -26.93
C GLU A 194 -7.07 5.21 -26.29
N PRO A 195 -6.20 4.38 -26.94
CA PRO A 195 -6.39 3.75 -28.23
C PRO A 195 -7.31 2.52 -28.21
N ASP A 196 -7.34 1.75 -27.12
CA ASP A 196 -8.24 0.63 -26.86
C ASP A 196 -8.38 0.34 -25.36
N ALA A 197 -9.27 -0.57 -24.99
CA ALA A 197 -9.55 -0.87 -23.59
C ALA A 197 -8.36 -1.56 -22.88
N GLU A 198 -7.60 -2.42 -23.58
CA GLU A 198 -6.48 -3.15 -22.97
C GLU A 198 -5.30 -2.21 -22.71
N GLU A 199 -4.95 -1.34 -23.64
CA GLU A 199 -3.87 -0.38 -23.47
C GLU A 199 -4.23 0.68 -22.44
N THR A 200 -5.48 1.18 -22.45
CA THR A 200 -5.97 2.11 -21.42
C THR A 200 -5.90 1.49 -20.03
N PHE A 201 -6.34 0.23 -19.89
CA PHE A 201 -6.26 -0.51 -18.63
C PHE A 201 -4.83 -0.66 -18.16
N ALA A 202 -3.91 -1.05 -19.02
CA ALA A 202 -2.49 -1.19 -18.70
C ALA A 202 -1.84 0.14 -18.26
N GLN A 203 -2.26 1.27 -18.84
CA GLN A 203 -1.78 2.60 -18.44
C GLN A 203 -2.33 3.04 -17.07
N ILE A 204 -3.53 2.60 -16.71
CA ILE A 204 -4.15 2.94 -15.42
C ILE A 204 -3.59 2.09 -14.28
N ILE A 205 -3.14 0.85 -14.53
CA ILE A 205 -2.60 -0.04 -13.50
C ILE A 205 -1.51 0.60 -12.63
N PRO A 206 -0.44 1.21 -13.18
CA PRO A 206 0.58 1.87 -12.36
C PRO A 206 0.01 2.99 -11.48
N LEU A 207 -1.05 3.66 -11.93
CA LEU A 207 -1.73 4.70 -11.18
C LEU A 207 -2.57 4.11 -10.03
N SER A 208 -3.22 2.97 -10.25
CA SER A 208 -3.96 2.28 -9.20
C SER A 208 -3.04 1.77 -8.09
N LEU A 209 -1.81 1.40 -8.42
CA LEU A 209 -0.79 0.98 -7.45
C LEU A 209 -0.33 2.13 -6.53
N ILE A 210 -0.67 3.39 -6.81
CA ILE A 210 -0.42 4.52 -5.92
C ILE A 210 -1.16 4.37 -4.56
N HIS A 211 -2.12 3.46 -4.44
CA HIS A 211 -2.68 3.04 -3.13
C HIS A 211 -1.61 2.70 -2.08
N ILE A 212 -0.42 2.27 -2.52
CA ILE A 212 0.76 2.09 -1.66
C ILE A 212 1.09 3.38 -0.86
N SER A 213 0.69 4.55 -1.37
CA SER A 213 0.92 5.82 -0.69
C SER A 213 0.02 6.05 0.55
N GLU A 214 -1.13 5.42 0.62
CA GLU A 214 -2.06 5.60 1.75
C GLU A 214 -1.46 5.11 3.08
N PRO A 215 -1.02 3.85 3.19
CA PRO A 215 -0.39 3.36 4.41
C PRO A 215 0.94 4.08 4.73
N THR A 216 1.75 4.43 3.71
CA THR A 216 3.04 5.12 3.92
C THR A 216 2.89 6.49 4.54
N ARG A 217 1.76 7.18 4.33
CA ARG A 217 1.48 8.47 4.98
C ARG A 217 1.32 8.36 6.48
N HIS A 218 0.77 7.26 7.00
CA HIS A 218 0.69 7.01 8.43
C HIS A 218 2.07 6.80 9.06
N LEU A 219 3.03 6.26 8.34
CA LEU A 219 4.39 6.01 8.83
C LEU A 219 5.23 7.27 9.04
N ARG A 220 4.86 8.40 8.44
CA ARG A 220 5.52 9.69 8.69
C ARG A 220 5.31 10.23 10.10
N ILE A 221 4.53 9.53 10.92
CA ILE A 221 4.19 9.93 12.29
C ILE A 221 5.22 9.42 13.29
N SER A 222 5.94 8.35 12.99
CA SER A 222 6.96 7.74 13.86
C SER A 222 8.31 8.45 13.86
#